data_1e5b76dec4ad197a4dcfe85ea46ae895
#
_entry.id   1e5b76dec4ad197a4dcfe85ea46ae895
#
_cell.length_a   1.000
_cell.length_b   1.000
_cell.length_c   1.000
_cell.angle_alpha   90.00
_cell.angle_beta   90.00
_cell.angle_gamma   90.00
#
_symmetry.space_group_name_H-M   'P 1'
#
loop_
_entity.id
_entity.type
_entity.pdbx_description
1 polymer ?
#
loop_
_entity_poly.entity_id
_entity_poly.type
_entity_poly.pdbx_seq_one_letter_code
_entity_poly.pdbx_strand_id
1 'polypeptide(L)'
;MKKWMIAMLLSAAALFVWVPLWMLLSASFMGSREMVHNLAPVLSEEVGYAHWPILPQYPTLKPYVELLLDAPEFFTMFWNSCKQVFPIVAGQIVIGAPAAWAFARFRFRGKGVLYALYIILMLMPFQVTMVSSYFVLDRLGLMNTVWAIILPGAVSTFPVFLMIRFFAAIPSALTEAASLDGAGAWQIFIHLGLPLGVPGILSAVVLGFLEYWNALEQPMTFLKDQTLWPLSLYLPRTGK
;
A
#
# COMPACT_ATOMS: atom_id res chain seq x y z
N MET A 1 -16.47 -15.27 -35.74
CA MET A 1 -17.30 -14.15 -35.23
C MET A 1 -17.15 -13.96 -33.72
N LYS A 2 -17.42 -14.95 -32.86
CA LYS A 2 -17.39 -14.81 -31.39
C LYS A 2 -16.05 -14.31 -30.82
N LYS A 3 -14.90 -14.78 -31.33
CA LYS A 3 -13.56 -14.33 -30.87
C LYS A 3 -13.27 -12.86 -31.18
N TRP A 4 -13.68 -12.38 -32.35
CA TRP A 4 -13.51 -10.97 -32.75
C TRP A 4 -14.40 -10.03 -31.92
N MET A 5 -15.62 -10.43 -31.64
CA MET A 5 -16.53 -9.67 -30.76
C MET A 5 -15.94 -9.56 -29.33
N ILE A 6 -15.43 -10.67 -28.79
CA ILE A 6 -14.78 -10.67 -27.47
C ILE A 6 -13.53 -9.77 -27.47
N ALA A 7 -12.69 -9.89 -28.50
CA ALA A 7 -11.50 -9.05 -28.63
C ALA A 7 -11.87 -7.55 -28.70
N MET A 8 -12.89 -7.19 -29.48
CA MET A 8 -13.35 -5.83 -29.60
C MET A 8 -13.92 -5.28 -28.28
N LEU A 9 -14.69 -6.09 -27.55
CA LEU A 9 -15.21 -5.71 -26.22
C LEU A 9 -14.07 -5.53 -25.19
N LEU A 10 -13.10 -6.44 -25.18
CA LEU A 10 -11.94 -6.34 -24.30
C LEU A 10 -11.07 -5.13 -24.64
N SER A 11 -10.87 -4.84 -25.93
CA SER A 11 -10.15 -3.63 -26.37
C SER A 11 -10.85 -2.37 -25.97
N ALA A 12 -12.18 -2.30 -26.12
CA ALA A 12 -12.97 -1.15 -25.68
C ALA A 12 -12.90 -0.96 -24.14
N ALA A 13 -13.01 -2.04 -23.39
CA ALA A 13 -12.84 -2.00 -21.93
C ALA A 13 -11.43 -1.55 -21.53
N ALA A 14 -10.40 -2.04 -22.20
CA ALA A 14 -9.03 -1.62 -21.96
C ALA A 14 -8.84 -0.13 -22.26
N LEU A 15 -9.33 0.37 -23.40
CA LEU A 15 -9.29 1.81 -23.72
C LEU A 15 -10.00 2.65 -22.66
N PHE A 16 -11.16 2.20 -22.19
CA PHE A 16 -11.89 2.91 -21.13
C PHE A 16 -11.08 3.03 -19.83
N VAL A 17 -10.36 1.96 -19.44
CA VAL A 17 -9.47 1.98 -18.26
C VAL A 17 -8.27 2.90 -18.46
N TRP A 18 -7.78 3.04 -19.71
CA TRP A 18 -6.66 3.92 -20.02
C TRP A 18 -7.01 5.40 -20.05
N VAL A 19 -8.28 5.77 -20.28
CA VAL A 19 -8.72 7.18 -20.35
C VAL A 19 -8.30 7.99 -19.11
N PRO A 20 -8.63 7.58 -17.86
CA PRO A 20 -8.23 8.37 -16.68
C PRO A 20 -6.72 8.49 -16.51
N LEU A 21 -5.96 7.44 -16.87
CA LEU A 21 -4.49 7.49 -16.82
C LEU A 21 -3.94 8.48 -17.85
N TRP A 22 -4.51 8.47 -19.05
CA TRP A 22 -4.16 9.45 -20.09
C TRP A 22 -4.51 10.87 -19.68
N MET A 23 -5.67 11.07 -19.05
CA MET A 23 -6.09 12.37 -18.53
C MET A 23 -5.10 12.91 -17.50
N LEU A 24 -4.65 12.07 -16.54
CA LEU A 24 -3.65 12.45 -15.56
C LEU A 24 -2.31 12.82 -16.23
N LEU A 25 -1.87 12.01 -17.18
CA LEU A 25 -0.63 12.27 -17.92
C LEU A 25 -0.73 13.57 -18.72
N SER A 26 -1.83 13.79 -19.43
CA SER A 26 -2.08 15.02 -20.19
C SER A 26 -2.11 16.25 -19.27
N ALA A 27 -2.84 16.15 -18.15
CA ALA A 27 -2.94 17.23 -17.16
C ALA A 27 -1.59 17.61 -16.53
N SER A 28 -0.70 16.65 -16.36
CA SER A 28 0.63 16.92 -15.77
C SER A 28 1.49 17.86 -16.62
N PHE A 29 1.19 18.01 -17.91
CA PHE A 29 1.84 18.96 -18.81
C PHE A 29 1.03 20.25 -19.02
N MET A 30 -0.13 20.42 -18.38
CA MET A 30 -0.91 21.65 -18.48
C MET A 30 -0.40 22.69 -17.48
N GLY A 31 -0.26 23.94 -17.93
CA GLY A 31 0.00 25.07 -17.06
C GLY A 31 -1.22 25.41 -16.19
N SER A 32 -0.99 26.01 -15.02
CA SER A 32 -2.05 26.36 -14.06
C SER A 32 -3.19 27.17 -14.67
N ARG A 33 -2.89 28.08 -15.60
CA ARG A 33 -3.93 28.88 -16.30
C ARG A 33 -4.82 28.03 -17.18
N GLU A 34 -4.25 27.10 -17.95
CA GLU A 34 -4.97 26.19 -18.82
C GLU A 34 -5.84 25.24 -17.99
N MET A 35 -5.29 24.73 -16.89
CA MET A 35 -6.01 23.84 -15.98
C MET A 35 -7.23 24.55 -15.36
N VAL A 36 -7.03 25.76 -14.81
CA VAL A 36 -8.12 26.55 -14.23
C VAL A 36 -9.18 26.86 -15.29
N HIS A 37 -8.81 27.28 -16.49
CA HIS A 37 -9.75 27.59 -17.56
C HIS A 37 -10.59 26.36 -17.96
N ASN A 38 -9.96 25.20 -18.09
CA ASN A 38 -10.65 23.98 -18.52
C ASN A 38 -11.52 23.35 -17.43
N LEU A 39 -11.15 23.52 -16.16
CA LEU A 39 -11.84 22.94 -15.01
C LEU A 39 -12.62 23.97 -14.18
N ALA A 40 -12.64 25.24 -14.59
CA ALA A 40 -13.33 26.32 -13.88
C ALA A 40 -14.78 25.96 -13.46
N PRO A 41 -15.61 25.36 -14.30
CA PRO A 41 -16.98 25.01 -13.92
C PRO A 41 -17.04 24.02 -12.74
N VAL A 42 -16.04 23.11 -12.61
CA VAL A 42 -16.01 22.13 -11.52
C VAL A 42 -15.33 22.71 -10.26
N LEU A 43 -14.33 23.60 -10.44
CA LEU A 43 -13.55 24.16 -9.34
C LEU A 43 -14.21 25.38 -8.69
N SER A 44 -15.03 26.13 -9.46
CA SER A 44 -15.64 27.40 -9.02
C SER A 44 -17.14 27.30 -8.78
N GLU A 45 -17.74 26.11 -8.80
CA GLU A 45 -19.20 25.90 -8.71
C GLU A 45 -20.00 26.71 -9.77
N GLU A 46 -19.36 27.09 -10.85
CA GLU A 46 -20.01 27.79 -11.96
C GLU A 46 -20.86 26.83 -12.80
N VAL A 47 -21.96 27.36 -13.39
CA VAL A 47 -22.80 26.55 -14.27
C VAL A 47 -22.08 26.33 -15.59
N GLY A 48 -21.65 25.09 -15.85
CA GLY A 48 -20.95 24.74 -17.09
C GLY A 48 -20.46 23.31 -17.11
N TYR A 49 -19.84 22.90 -18.21
CA TYR A 49 -19.20 21.61 -18.37
C TYR A 49 -17.68 21.78 -18.35
N ALA A 50 -16.98 20.94 -17.59
CA ALA A 50 -15.54 20.88 -17.67
C ALA A 50 -15.11 20.44 -19.08
N HIS A 51 -14.16 21.15 -19.65
CA HIS A 51 -13.56 20.79 -20.93
C HIS A 51 -12.21 20.12 -20.68
N TRP A 52 -12.09 18.86 -21.11
CA TRP A 52 -10.83 18.14 -20.98
C TRP A 52 -10.25 17.84 -22.35
N PRO A 53 -9.28 18.63 -22.82
CA PRO A 53 -8.61 18.34 -24.09
C PRO A 53 -7.77 17.06 -23.98
N ILE A 54 -7.76 16.25 -25.03
CA ILE A 54 -6.97 15.01 -25.09
C ILE A 54 -5.46 15.30 -24.95
N LEU A 55 -5.02 16.46 -25.47
CA LEU A 55 -3.65 16.96 -25.37
C LEU A 55 -3.68 18.39 -24.86
N PRO A 56 -2.68 18.81 -24.06
CA PRO A 56 -2.56 20.20 -23.61
C PRO A 56 -2.37 21.12 -24.80
N GLN A 57 -3.00 22.28 -24.78
CA GLN A 57 -2.85 23.30 -25.85
C GLN A 57 -1.47 23.97 -25.75
N TYR A 58 -0.98 24.15 -24.52
CA TYR A 58 0.32 24.77 -24.24
C TYR A 58 1.11 23.85 -23.30
N PRO A 59 1.72 22.77 -23.81
CA PRO A 59 2.47 21.82 -22.98
C PRO A 59 3.64 22.51 -22.29
N THR A 60 3.77 22.33 -20.98
CA THR A 60 4.81 22.92 -20.17
C THR A 60 5.31 21.96 -19.11
N LEU A 61 6.61 22.04 -18.81
CA LEU A 61 7.21 21.30 -17.68
C LEU A 61 7.18 22.11 -16.37
N LYS A 62 6.55 23.28 -16.38
CA LYS A 62 6.50 24.16 -15.22
C LYS A 62 6.00 23.48 -13.94
N PRO A 63 4.91 22.66 -13.96
CA PRO A 63 4.47 21.95 -12.76
C PRO A 63 5.52 21.00 -12.17
N TYR A 64 6.33 20.38 -13.02
CA TYR A 64 7.43 19.52 -12.58
C TYR A 64 8.59 20.31 -11.98
N VAL A 65 8.93 21.45 -12.58
CA VAL A 65 9.97 22.34 -12.07
C VAL A 65 9.56 22.91 -10.70
N GLU A 66 8.34 23.41 -10.58
CA GLU A 66 7.80 23.91 -9.31
C GLU A 66 7.78 22.83 -8.23
N LEU A 67 7.36 21.60 -8.56
CA LEU A 67 7.31 20.50 -7.61
C LEU A 67 8.71 20.03 -7.18
N LEU A 68 9.63 19.91 -8.13
CA LEU A 68 10.95 19.31 -7.88
C LEU A 68 12.01 20.33 -7.42
N LEU A 69 11.88 21.60 -7.78
CA LEU A 69 12.88 22.61 -7.44
C LEU A 69 12.41 23.64 -6.43
N ASP A 70 11.11 23.99 -6.45
CA ASP A 70 10.57 25.06 -5.61
C ASP A 70 9.78 24.57 -4.40
N ALA A 71 9.56 23.23 -4.29
CA ALA A 71 8.79 22.63 -3.19
C ALA A 71 9.66 21.66 -2.33
N PRO A 72 10.51 22.14 -1.43
CA PRO A 72 11.35 21.29 -0.58
C PRO A 72 10.51 20.38 0.34
N GLU A 73 9.27 20.78 0.65
CA GLU A 73 8.31 20.00 1.44
C GLU A 73 7.97 18.66 0.75
N PHE A 74 7.92 18.63 -0.59
CA PHE A 74 7.70 17.41 -1.37
C PHE A 74 8.74 16.33 -1.06
N PHE A 75 10.03 16.70 -1.10
CA PHE A 75 11.11 15.76 -0.79
C PHE A 75 11.10 15.30 0.66
N THR A 76 10.80 16.21 1.59
CA THR A 76 10.66 15.84 3.00
C THR A 76 9.57 14.79 3.19
N MET A 77 8.40 15.00 2.63
CA MET A 77 7.28 14.07 2.70
C MET A 77 7.55 12.76 1.94
N PHE A 78 8.22 12.82 0.80
CA PHE A 78 8.67 11.63 0.07
C PHE A 78 9.58 10.74 0.94
N TRP A 79 10.60 11.35 1.56
CA TRP A 79 11.50 10.62 2.45
C TRP A 79 10.80 10.12 3.72
N ASN A 80 9.81 10.86 4.22
CA ASN A 80 8.99 10.38 5.34
C ASN A 80 8.17 9.15 4.93
N SER A 81 7.57 9.13 3.73
CA SER A 81 6.93 7.93 3.21
C SER A 81 7.91 6.76 3.15
N CYS A 82 9.10 6.96 2.62
CA CYS A 82 10.14 5.92 2.59
C CYS A 82 10.49 5.41 4.00
N LYS A 83 10.74 6.32 4.95
CA LYS A 83 11.07 6.00 6.36
C LYS A 83 9.96 5.26 7.09
N GLN A 84 8.71 5.44 6.68
CA GLN A 84 7.56 4.75 7.25
C GLN A 84 7.32 3.41 6.55
N VAL A 85 7.20 3.39 5.23
CA VAL A 85 6.75 2.23 4.46
C VAL A 85 7.78 1.10 4.44
N PHE A 86 9.06 1.41 4.22
CA PHE A 86 10.07 0.35 4.16
C PHE A 86 10.23 -0.43 5.47
N PRO A 87 10.29 0.20 6.67
CA PRO A 87 10.31 -0.54 7.91
C PRO A 87 9.01 -1.32 8.19
N ILE A 88 7.86 -0.80 7.78
CA ILE A 88 6.58 -1.53 7.89
C ILE A 88 6.65 -2.82 7.08
N VAL A 89 6.97 -2.73 5.80
CA VAL A 89 7.04 -3.89 4.90
C VAL A 89 8.11 -4.88 5.37
N ALA A 90 9.27 -4.40 5.80
CA ALA A 90 10.30 -5.25 6.38
C ALA A 90 9.81 -5.98 7.63
N GLY A 91 9.13 -5.27 8.54
CA GLY A 91 8.52 -5.85 9.74
C GLY A 91 7.45 -6.89 9.40
N GLN A 92 6.61 -6.62 8.41
CA GLN A 92 5.60 -7.57 7.92
C GLN A 92 6.23 -8.88 7.41
N ILE A 93 7.40 -8.81 6.78
CA ILE A 93 8.12 -10.01 6.34
C ILE A 93 8.77 -10.72 7.54
N VAL A 94 9.53 -9.98 8.35
CA VAL A 94 10.30 -10.53 9.46
C VAL A 94 9.39 -11.19 10.52
N ILE A 95 8.26 -10.59 10.83
CA ILE A 95 7.30 -11.10 11.80
C ILE A 95 6.27 -12.01 11.13
N GLY A 96 5.75 -11.58 9.98
CA GLY A 96 4.64 -12.24 9.31
C GLY A 96 5.01 -13.55 8.62
N ALA A 97 6.18 -13.65 7.99
CA ALA A 97 6.54 -14.90 7.30
C ALA A 97 6.74 -16.09 8.24
N PRO A 98 7.46 -15.97 9.39
CA PRO A 98 7.51 -17.05 10.37
C PRO A 98 6.14 -17.39 10.96
N ALA A 99 5.30 -16.39 11.26
CA ALA A 99 3.96 -16.61 11.76
C ALA A 99 3.10 -17.35 10.72
N ALA A 100 3.13 -16.93 9.46
CA ALA A 100 2.41 -17.58 8.37
C ALA A 100 2.90 -19.03 8.14
N TRP A 101 4.21 -19.26 8.22
CA TRP A 101 4.79 -20.59 8.15
C TRP A 101 4.29 -21.48 9.30
N ALA A 102 4.29 -20.95 10.54
CA ALA A 102 3.78 -21.68 11.69
C ALA A 102 2.30 -22.05 11.53
N PHE A 103 1.47 -21.12 11.06
CA PHE A 103 0.08 -21.41 10.73
C PHE A 103 -0.07 -22.41 9.57
N ALA A 104 0.79 -22.42 8.60
CA ALA A 104 0.69 -23.33 7.47
C ALA A 104 1.11 -24.77 7.86
N ARG A 105 2.17 -24.92 8.64
CA ARG A 105 2.88 -26.21 8.82
C ARG A 105 2.71 -26.86 10.18
N PHE A 106 2.59 -26.09 11.25
CA PHE A 106 2.53 -26.67 12.58
C PHE A 106 1.10 -26.97 13.04
N ARG A 107 0.97 -27.99 13.86
CA ARG A 107 -0.24 -28.32 14.61
C ARG A 107 -0.01 -27.95 16.07
N PHE A 108 -0.74 -26.97 16.56
CA PHE A 108 -0.69 -26.53 17.95
C PHE A 108 -2.06 -26.25 18.52
N ARG A 109 -2.19 -26.33 19.85
CA ARG A 109 -3.45 -26.09 20.56
C ARG A 109 -3.86 -24.62 20.39
N GLY A 110 -5.13 -24.39 20.05
CA GLY A 110 -5.64 -23.04 19.83
C GLY A 110 -5.39 -22.44 18.44
N LYS A 111 -4.75 -23.16 17.50
CA LYS A 111 -4.49 -22.70 16.14
C LYS A 111 -5.76 -22.14 15.45
N GLY A 112 -6.91 -22.85 15.57
CA GLY A 112 -8.16 -22.42 14.95
C GLY A 112 -8.68 -21.10 15.53
N VAL A 113 -8.58 -20.93 16.84
CA VAL A 113 -9.00 -19.70 17.53
C VAL A 113 -8.11 -18.53 17.11
N LEU A 114 -6.79 -18.71 17.13
CA LEU A 114 -5.85 -17.68 16.70
C LEU A 114 -6.05 -17.31 15.22
N TYR A 115 -6.28 -18.28 14.35
CA TYR A 115 -6.54 -18.03 12.95
C TYR A 115 -7.85 -17.26 12.74
N ALA A 116 -8.91 -17.64 13.46
CA ALA A 116 -10.18 -16.91 13.42
C ALA A 116 -9.99 -15.45 13.91
N LEU A 117 -9.19 -15.24 14.95
CA LEU A 117 -8.87 -13.92 15.49
C LEU A 117 -8.11 -13.07 14.44
N TYR A 118 -7.15 -13.67 13.73
CA TYR A 118 -6.47 -13.01 12.60
C TYR A 118 -7.44 -12.56 11.51
N ILE A 119 -8.40 -13.41 11.15
CA ILE A 119 -9.43 -13.06 10.16
C ILE A 119 -10.34 -11.94 10.65
N ILE A 120 -10.78 -11.99 11.91
CA ILE A 120 -11.62 -10.95 12.50
C ILE A 120 -10.89 -9.61 12.49
N LEU A 121 -9.64 -9.59 12.96
CA LEU A 121 -8.83 -8.37 12.98
C LEU A 121 -8.56 -7.81 11.58
N MET A 122 -8.36 -8.69 10.59
CA MET A 122 -8.17 -8.29 9.19
C MET A 122 -9.42 -7.64 8.59
N LEU A 123 -10.62 -8.09 8.99
CA LEU A 123 -11.89 -7.56 8.49
C LEU A 123 -12.34 -6.29 9.23
N MET A 124 -11.71 -5.94 10.36
CA MET A 124 -12.04 -4.72 11.08
C MET A 124 -11.51 -3.50 10.34
N PRO A 125 -12.37 -2.56 9.97
CA PRO A 125 -11.92 -1.31 9.35
C PRO A 125 -11.12 -0.47 10.37
N PHE A 126 -10.16 0.32 9.86
CA PHE A 126 -9.30 1.16 10.70
C PHE A 126 -10.11 2.06 11.64
N GLN A 127 -11.24 2.60 11.19
CA GLN A 127 -12.10 3.50 11.98
C GLN A 127 -12.59 2.86 13.29
N VAL A 128 -12.78 1.54 13.29
CA VAL A 128 -13.20 0.80 14.51
C VAL A 128 -12.03 0.62 15.48
N THR A 129 -10.83 0.38 14.95
CA THR A 129 -9.62 0.14 15.76
C THR A 129 -8.87 1.42 16.13
N MET A 130 -9.18 2.53 15.48
CA MET A 130 -8.50 3.82 15.61
C MET A 130 -8.41 4.31 17.03
N VAL A 131 -9.54 4.33 17.76
CA VAL A 131 -9.60 4.84 19.13
C VAL A 131 -8.77 3.99 20.08
N SER A 132 -8.87 2.67 19.95
CA SER A 132 -8.08 1.74 20.77
C SER A 132 -6.58 1.87 20.49
N SER A 133 -6.22 1.99 19.21
CA SER A 133 -4.84 2.19 18.78
C SER A 133 -4.29 3.52 19.31
N TYR A 134 -5.09 4.59 19.25
CA TYR A 134 -4.71 5.89 19.80
C TYR A 134 -4.35 5.78 21.29
N PHE A 135 -5.22 5.18 22.12
CA PHE A 135 -4.95 5.04 23.55
C PHE A 135 -3.73 4.18 23.85
N VAL A 136 -3.51 3.12 23.09
CA VAL A 136 -2.30 2.28 23.26
C VAL A 136 -1.04 3.05 22.91
N LEU A 137 -1.02 3.73 21.77
CA LEU A 137 0.11 4.52 21.31
C LEU A 137 0.40 5.71 22.24
N ASP A 138 -0.63 6.34 22.76
CA ASP A 138 -0.50 7.45 23.71
C ASP A 138 0.14 6.97 25.02
N ARG A 139 -0.34 5.85 25.58
CA ARG A 139 0.24 5.25 26.79
C ARG A 139 1.69 4.80 26.61
N LEU A 140 2.06 4.40 25.39
CA LEU A 140 3.43 4.03 25.08
C LEU A 140 4.32 5.24 24.76
N GLY A 141 3.77 6.46 24.75
CA GLY A 141 4.51 7.68 24.41
C GLY A 141 4.96 7.74 22.94
N LEU A 142 4.28 7.02 22.03
CA LEU A 142 4.65 6.90 20.64
C LEU A 142 3.88 7.87 19.73
N MET A 143 2.86 8.58 20.26
CA MET A 143 2.10 9.54 19.48
C MET A 143 3.01 10.64 18.92
N ASN A 144 2.67 11.11 17.72
CA ASN A 144 3.45 12.11 17.00
C ASN A 144 4.89 11.70 16.71
N THR A 145 5.13 10.41 16.47
CA THR A 145 6.40 9.85 16.00
C THR A 145 6.16 8.91 14.83
N VAL A 146 7.18 8.65 14.02
CA VAL A 146 7.09 7.68 12.91
C VAL A 146 6.73 6.27 13.39
N TRP A 147 7.08 5.94 14.65
CA TRP A 147 6.78 4.64 15.26
C TRP A 147 5.29 4.42 15.49
N ALA A 148 4.48 5.49 15.61
CA ALA A 148 3.03 5.39 15.69
C ALA A 148 2.41 4.76 14.44
N ILE A 149 3.09 4.87 13.30
CA ILE A 149 2.67 4.27 12.02
C ILE A 149 3.39 2.92 11.81
N ILE A 150 4.70 2.86 12.11
CA ILE A 150 5.52 1.68 11.81
C ILE A 150 5.09 0.47 12.64
N LEU A 151 4.91 0.62 13.96
CA LEU A 151 4.65 -0.54 14.82
C LEU A 151 3.31 -1.23 14.52
N PRO A 152 2.17 -0.53 14.43
CA PRO A 152 0.92 -1.18 14.04
C PRO A 152 0.97 -1.80 12.64
N GLY A 153 1.60 -1.10 11.68
CA GLY A 153 1.73 -1.57 10.31
C GLY A 153 2.60 -2.81 10.16
N ALA A 154 3.70 -2.91 10.92
CA ALA A 154 4.61 -4.05 10.90
C ALA A 154 3.95 -5.35 11.42
N VAL A 155 2.94 -5.24 12.30
CA VAL A 155 2.22 -6.36 12.89
C VAL A 155 0.86 -6.59 12.20
N SER A 156 0.67 -6.07 10.99
CA SER A 156 -0.57 -6.24 10.23
C SER A 156 -0.92 -7.72 9.98
N THR A 157 -2.20 -8.03 10.08
CA THR A 157 -2.70 -9.42 9.94
C THR A 157 -2.85 -9.87 8.50
N PHE A 158 -3.12 -8.94 7.58
CA PHE A 158 -3.36 -9.24 6.17
C PHE A 158 -2.18 -9.92 5.45
N PRO A 159 -0.92 -9.46 5.58
CA PRO A 159 0.24 -10.12 4.98
C PRO A 159 0.41 -11.57 5.47
N VAL A 160 0.18 -11.82 6.75
CA VAL A 160 0.25 -13.17 7.34
C VAL A 160 -0.81 -14.08 6.70
N PHE A 161 -2.06 -13.62 6.61
CA PHE A 161 -3.15 -14.37 5.98
C PHE A 161 -2.82 -14.72 4.53
N LEU A 162 -2.28 -13.77 3.78
CA LEU A 162 -1.89 -14.00 2.39
C LEU A 162 -0.78 -15.04 2.28
N MET A 163 0.29 -14.91 3.03
CA MET A 163 1.43 -15.82 3.00
C MET A 163 1.09 -17.25 3.44
N ILE A 164 0.12 -17.43 4.37
CA ILE A 164 -0.33 -18.77 4.80
C ILE A 164 -0.76 -19.61 3.60
N ARG A 165 -1.46 -19.04 2.63
CA ARG A 165 -1.95 -19.75 1.45
C ARG A 165 -0.81 -20.30 0.60
N PHE A 166 0.24 -19.51 0.41
CA PHE A 166 1.41 -19.92 -0.38
C PHE A 166 2.24 -20.97 0.38
N PHE A 167 2.49 -20.76 1.66
CA PHE A 167 3.22 -21.77 2.45
C PHE A 167 2.45 -23.10 2.58
N ALA A 168 1.13 -23.08 2.66
CA ALA A 168 0.32 -24.27 2.70
C ALA A 168 0.35 -25.07 1.38
N ALA A 169 0.58 -24.40 0.25
CA ALA A 169 0.65 -25.02 -1.07
C ALA A 169 1.98 -25.78 -1.30
N ILE A 170 3.01 -25.56 -0.49
CA ILE A 170 4.27 -26.30 -0.61
C ILE A 170 4.02 -27.79 -0.24
N PRO A 171 4.43 -28.78 -1.03
CA PRO A 171 4.22 -30.21 -0.72
C PRO A 171 4.85 -30.62 0.62
N SER A 172 4.10 -31.35 1.46
CA SER A 172 4.60 -31.83 2.77
C SER A 172 5.78 -32.78 2.63
N ALA A 173 5.83 -33.54 1.55
CA ALA A 173 6.93 -34.46 1.26
C ALA A 173 8.30 -33.81 1.28
N LEU A 174 8.41 -32.52 0.86
CA LEU A 174 9.68 -31.79 0.90
C LEU A 174 10.12 -31.49 2.35
N THR A 175 9.19 -31.10 3.21
CA THR A 175 9.49 -30.82 4.63
C THR A 175 9.73 -32.09 5.43
N GLU A 176 9.08 -33.18 5.07
CA GLU A 176 9.28 -34.51 5.67
C GLU A 176 10.65 -35.06 5.28
N ALA A 177 11.04 -34.99 4.00
CA ALA A 177 12.36 -35.42 3.55
C ALA A 177 13.49 -34.65 4.28
N ALA A 178 13.37 -33.30 4.32
CA ALA A 178 14.36 -32.50 5.06
C ALA A 178 14.43 -32.84 6.56
N SER A 179 13.29 -33.19 7.17
CA SER A 179 13.27 -33.63 8.57
C SER A 179 13.95 -35.00 8.77
N LEU A 180 13.82 -35.93 7.80
CA LEU A 180 14.52 -37.21 7.80
C LEU A 180 16.03 -37.03 7.62
N ASP A 181 16.46 -36.01 6.87
CA ASP A 181 17.86 -35.61 6.72
C ASP A 181 18.40 -34.87 7.96
N GLY A 182 17.62 -34.74 9.04
CA GLY A 182 18.01 -34.14 10.30
C GLY A 182 17.89 -32.62 10.37
N ALA A 183 17.26 -31.98 9.40
CA ALA A 183 17.08 -30.54 9.43
C ALA A 183 16.04 -30.12 10.51
N GLY A 184 16.42 -29.15 11.35
CA GLY A 184 15.54 -28.57 12.35
C GLY A 184 14.46 -27.67 11.71
N ALA A 185 13.36 -27.43 12.43
CA ALA A 185 12.23 -26.67 11.94
C ALA A 185 12.59 -25.27 11.38
N TRP A 186 13.53 -24.59 12.02
CA TRP A 186 14.01 -23.28 11.58
C TRP A 186 14.87 -23.37 10.30
N GLN A 187 15.68 -24.43 10.18
CA GLN A 187 16.46 -24.68 8.96
C GLN A 187 15.53 -24.98 7.77
N ILE A 188 14.48 -25.77 7.98
CA ILE A 188 13.45 -26.06 6.97
C ILE A 188 12.74 -24.77 6.55
N PHE A 189 12.40 -23.91 7.50
CA PHE A 189 11.78 -22.60 7.18
C PHE A 189 12.71 -21.73 6.31
N ILE A 190 13.98 -21.58 6.70
CA ILE A 190 14.91 -20.70 5.97
C ILE A 190 15.26 -21.28 4.60
N HIS A 191 15.56 -22.57 4.50
CA HIS A 191 16.11 -23.15 3.27
C HIS A 191 15.06 -23.71 2.31
N LEU A 192 13.84 -24.02 2.79
CA LEU A 192 12.74 -24.49 1.96
C LEU A 192 11.55 -23.52 2.00
N GLY A 193 11.11 -23.14 3.19
CA GLY A 193 9.93 -22.29 3.37
C GLY A 193 10.08 -20.95 2.69
N LEU A 194 11.10 -20.18 3.03
CA LEU A 194 11.29 -18.85 2.46
C LEU A 194 11.51 -18.89 0.95
N PRO A 195 12.42 -19.71 0.37
CA PRO A 195 12.62 -19.73 -1.08
C PRO A 195 11.38 -20.16 -1.87
N LEU A 196 10.68 -21.20 -1.41
CA LEU A 196 9.46 -21.68 -2.08
C LEU A 196 8.26 -20.77 -1.82
N GLY A 197 8.28 -20.00 -0.73
CA GLY A 197 7.26 -19.01 -0.37
C GLY A 197 7.43 -17.64 -1.00
N VAL A 198 8.51 -17.40 -1.75
CA VAL A 198 8.81 -16.10 -2.40
C VAL A 198 7.60 -15.49 -3.12
N PRO A 199 6.79 -16.21 -3.91
CA PRO A 199 5.64 -15.60 -4.58
C PRO A 199 4.63 -15.01 -3.59
N GLY A 200 4.38 -15.68 -2.47
CA GLY A 200 3.51 -15.19 -1.40
C GLY A 200 4.10 -14.00 -0.66
N ILE A 201 5.39 -14.03 -0.38
CA ILE A 201 6.11 -12.93 0.27
C ILE A 201 6.10 -11.70 -0.65
N LEU A 202 6.43 -11.84 -1.93
CA LEU A 202 6.39 -10.72 -2.89
C LEU A 202 4.99 -10.14 -3.05
N SER A 203 3.95 -10.98 -3.06
CA SER A 203 2.57 -10.50 -3.08
C SER A 203 2.24 -9.67 -1.84
N ALA A 204 2.67 -10.11 -0.66
CA ALA A 204 2.50 -9.37 0.60
C ALA A 204 3.27 -8.05 0.59
N VAL A 205 4.51 -8.04 0.07
CA VAL A 205 5.34 -6.85 -0.08
C VAL A 205 4.67 -5.82 -0.98
N VAL A 206 4.22 -6.22 -2.16
CA VAL A 206 3.61 -5.29 -3.12
C VAL A 206 2.30 -4.70 -2.57
N LEU A 207 1.43 -5.55 -2.02
CA LEU A 207 0.15 -5.09 -1.47
C LEU A 207 0.35 -4.23 -0.22
N GLY A 208 1.22 -4.63 0.70
CA GLY A 208 1.57 -3.85 1.89
C GLY A 208 2.22 -2.51 1.52
N PHE A 209 3.13 -2.50 0.55
CA PHE A 209 3.70 -1.25 0.05
C PHE A 209 2.63 -0.31 -0.49
N LEU A 210 1.73 -0.78 -1.36
CA LEU A 210 0.67 0.04 -1.93
C LEU A 210 -0.30 0.55 -0.85
N GLU A 211 -0.66 -0.28 0.12
CA GLU A 211 -1.53 0.09 1.24
C GLU A 211 -0.93 1.23 2.05
N TYR A 212 0.30 1.07 2.53
CA TYR A 212 0.93 2.06 3.42
C TYR A 212 1.49 3.28 2.68
N TRP A 213 1.86 3.14 1.41
CA TRP A 213 2.26 4.28 0.59
C TRP A 213 1.12 5.27 0.35
N ASN A 214 -0.10 4.74 0.22
CA ASN A 214 -1.31 5.53 0.00
C ASN A 214 -2.12 5.79 1.29
N ALA A 215 -1.61 5.38 2.47
CA ALA A 215 -2.31 5.54 3.73
C ALA A 215 -2.52 7.02 4.06
N LEU A 216 -3.77 7.41 4.38
CA LEU A 216 -4.17 8.75 4.76
C LEU A 216 -4.62 8.81 6.21
N GLU A 217 -5.51 7.91 6.61
CA GLU A 217 -6.22 7.96 7.89
C GLU A 217 -5.30 7.81 9.10
N GLN A 218 -4.34 6.86 9.04
CA GLN A 218 -3.42 6.62 10.13
C GLN A 218 -2.47 7.81 10.38
N PRO A 219 -1.75 8.34 9.35
CA PRO A 219 -0.91 9.51 9.53
C PRO A 219 -1.69 10.74 9.99
N MET A 220 -2.88 10.99 9.45
CA MET A 220 -3.73 12.12 9.88
C MET A 220 -4.14 12.02 11.35
N THR A 221 -4.34 10.78 11.85
CA THR A 221 -4.81 10.56 13.23
C THR A 221 -3.67 10.60 14.24
N PHE A 222 -2.50 10.03 13.90
CA PHE A 222 -1.43 9.78 14.86
C PHE A 222 -0.27 10.78 14.78
N LEU A 223 -0.14 11.52 13.66
CA LEU A 223 0.92 12.52 13.47
C LEU A 223 0.33 13.94 13.51
N LYS A 224 0.69 14.71 14.54
CA LYS A 224 0.28 16.11 14.67
C LYS A 224 1.25 17.06 13.97
N ASP A 225 2.53 16.69 13.95
CA ASP A 225 3.60 17.48 13.32
C ASP A 225 3.61 17.21 11.82
N GLN A 226 3.38 18.26 11.04
CA GLN A 226 3.38 18.20 9.57
C GLN A 226 4.75 17.83 8.99
N THR A 227 5.82 18.04 9.72
CA THR A 227 7.18 17.65 9.28
C THR A 227 7.36 16.12 9.20
N LEU A 228 6.50 15.35 9.88
CA LEU A 228 6.49 13.89 9.86
C LEU A 228 5.51 13.29 8.84
N TRP A 229 4.73 14.12 8.17
CA TRP A 229 3.69 13.65 7.25
C TRP A 229 4.28 12.94 6.04
N PRO A 230 3.67 11.83 5.61
CA PRO A 230 4.03 11.12 4.39
C PRO A 230 3.52 11.87 3.16
N LEU A 231 4.02 11.47 2.00
CA LEU A 231 3.67 12.05 0.70
C LEU A 231 2.16 11.96 0.38
N SER A 232 1.48 10.93 0.88
CA SER A 232 0.03 10.76 0.70
C SER A 232 -0.79 11.93 1.25
N LEU A 233 -0.24 12.69 2.21
CA LEU A 233 -0.86 13.90 2.77
C LEU A 233 -0.39 15.19 2.08
N TYR A 234 0.43 15.08 1.03
CA TYR A 234 0.90 16.24 0.30
C TYR A 234 -0.26 16.87 -0.49
N LEU A 235 -0.66 18.05 -0.07
CA LEU A 235 -1.55 18.91 -0.84
C LEU A 235 -0.68 20.06 -1.38
N PRO A 236 -0.54 20.17 -2.70
CA PRO A 236 0.18 21.30 -3.27
C PRO A 236 -0.51 22.59 -2.79
N ARG A 237 0.25 23.48 -2.16
CA ARG A 237 -0.24 24.81 -1.85
C ARG A 237 -0.49 25.48 -3.19
N THR A 238 -1.74 25.56 -3.60
CA THR A 238 -2.16 26.41 -4.71
C THR A 238 -1.66 27.80 -4.38
N GLY A 239 -0.66 28.24 -5.17
CA GLY A 239 0.09 29.45 -4.90
C GLY A 239 -0.80 30.66 -4.67
N LYS A 240 -0.37 31.48 -3.72
CA LYS A 240 -0.82 32.85 -3.59
C LYS A 240 -0.41 33.66 -4.82
#